data_a636cd98cfdc705c724f93659297cb2a
#
_entry.id   a636cd98cfdc705c724f93659297cb2a
#
_cell.length_a   1.000
_cell.length_b   1.000
_cell.length_c   1.000
_cell.angle_alpha   90.00
_cell.angle_beta   90.00
_cell.angle_gamma   90.00
#
_symmetry.space_group_name_H-M   'P 1'
#
loop_
_entity.id
_entity.type
_entity.pdbx_description
1 polymer ?
#
loop_
_entity_poly.entity_id
_entity_poly.type
_entity_poly.pdbx_seq_one_letter_code
_entity_poly.pdbx_strand_id
1 'polypeptide(L)'
;MAQAEELMPLIISESIRKREFKRGKISAGDLNVLLRSARVDLGTFIKGSRLPAKTQLIKAYATTANGPRRVVYLLAVEAGDLFLLFYRGKNDPIGENVTIQNPAFKKELHDYLRLLAVDIENERFEIHEIQF
;
A
#
# COMPACT_ATOMS: atom_id res chain seq x y z
N MET A 1 -17.20 21.60 -7.34
CA MET A 1 -16.81 21.14 -7.20
C MET A 1 -16.35 20.14 -6.72
N ALA A 2 -16.57 20.02 -6.44
CA ALA A 2 -16.38 18.91 -5.75
C ALA A 2 -15.03 18.35 -5.72
N GLN A 3 -14.17 19.10 -5.68
CA GLN A 3 -12.84 18.64 -5.89
C GLN A 3 -12.15 18.20 -4.63
N ALA A 4 -12.74 18.46 -3.50
CA ALA A 4 -12.21 17.94 -2.26
C ALA A 4 -12.16 16.43 -2.25
N GLU A 5 -13.07 15.79 -2.96
CA GLU A 5 -13.07 14.34 -3.02
C GLU A 5 -11.91 13.77 -3.80
N GLU A 6 -11.16 14.60 -4.51
CA GLU A 6 -9.96 14.13 -5.18
C GLU A 6 -8.77 14.05 -4.27
N LEU A 7 -8.91 14.56 -3.05
CA LEU A 7 -7.88 14.41 -2.03
C LEU A 7 -8.10 13.09 -1.33
N MET A 8 -7.17 12.16 -1.53
CA MET A 8 -7.24 10.85 -0.89
C MET A 8 -6.09 10.71 0.08
N PRO A 9 -6.37 10.30 1.31
CA PRO A 9 -5.27 10.06 2.24
C PRO A 9 -4.57 8.74 1.93
N LEU A 10 -3.25 8.78 1.93
CA LEU A 10 -2.41 7.60 1.96
C LEU A 10 -1.94 7.41 3.39
N ILE A 11 -2.27 6.29 3.98
CA ILE A 11 -1.91 5.98 5.36
C ILE A 11 -0.78 4.97 5.35
N ILE A 12 0.29 5.31 6.06
CA ILE A 12 1.47 4.44 6.18
C ILE A 12 1.64 4.12 7.65
N SER A 13 1.38 2.85 8.01
CA SER A 13 1.51 2.42 9.39
C SER A 13 2.98 2.19 9.75
N GLU A 14 3.30 2.37 11.02
CA GLU A 14 4.66 2.26 11.52
C GLU A 14 5.28 0.89 11.28
N SER A 15 4.53 -0.17 11.57
CA SER A 15 5.05 -1.54 11.42
C SER A 15 5.36 -1.86 9.97
N ILE A 16 4.49 -1.45 9.05
CA ILE A 16 4.70 -1.69 7.63
C ILE A 16 5.85 -0.83 7.11
N ARG A 17 5.92 0.43 7.53
CA ARG A 17 7.04 1.30 7.15
C ARG A 17 8.37 0.68 7.56
N LYS A 18 8.45 0.13 8.77
CA LYS A 18 9.68 -0.49 9.26
C LYS A 18 10.08 -1.75 8.49
N ARG A 19 9.09 -2.47 7.95
CA ARG A 19 9.35 -3.70 7.20
C ARG A 19 9.64 -3.46 5.73
N GLU A 20 8.98 -2.47 5.13
CA GLU A 20 9.09 -2.23 3.69
C GLU A 20 10.23 -1.29 3.32
N PHE A 21 10.71 -0.48 4.24
CA PHE A 21 11.75 0.50 3.95
C PHE A 21 12.95 0.30 4.85
N LYS A 22 14.13 0.44 4.24
CA LYS A 22 15.38 0.25 4.95
C LYS A 22 15.45 1.18 6.17
N ARG A 23 15.70 0.61 7.34
CA ARG A 23 15.75 1.32 8.61
C ARG A 23 14.45 2.08 8.93
N GLY A 24 13.34 1.64 8.32
CA GLY A 24 12.05 2.29 8.54
C GLY A 24 11.95 3.69 7.99
N LYS A 25 12.82 4.07 7.07
CA LYS A 25 12.87 5.42 6.53
C LYS A 25 12.47 5.44 5.06
N ILE A 26 11.50 6.28 4.73
CA ILE A 26 11.07 6.47 3.35
C ILE A 26 11.82 7.68 2.81
N SER A 27 12.60 7.47 1.75
CA SER A 27 13.30 8.58 1.11
C SER A 27 12.28 9.50 0.44
N ALA A 28 12.69 10.77 0.19
CA ALA A 28 11.83 11.71 -0.51
C ALA A 28 11.45 11.19 -1.90
N GLY A 29 12.38 10.51 -2.57
CA GLY A 29 12.11 9.90 -3.86
C GLY A 29 11.06 8.79 -3.78
N ASP A 30 11.20 7.89 -2.83
CA ASP A 30 10.23 6.81 -2.65
C ASP A 30 8.86 7.34 -2.24
N LEU A 31 8.83 8.32 -1.35
CA LEU A 31 7.55 8.93 -0.96
C LEU A 31 6.85 9.55 -2.16
N ASN A 32 7.59 10.25 -3.00
CA ASN A 32 7.03 10.84 -4.21
C ASN A 32 6.45 9.77 -5.14
N VAL A 33 7.15 8.64 -5.29
CA VAL A 33 6.67 7.51 -6.09
C VAL A 33 5.39 6.95 -5.49
N LEU A 34 5.35 6.77 -4.17
CA LEU A 34 4.16 6.28 -3.48
C LEU A 34 2.96 7.21 -3.70
N LEU A 35 3.16 8.50 -3.54
CA LEU A 35 2.07 9.48 -3.71
C LEU A 35 1.57 9.53 -5.15
N ARG A 36 2.46 9.41 -6.14
CA ARG A 36 2.06 9.40 -7.54
C ARG A 36 1.31 8.13 -7.93
N SER A 37 1.65 7.01 -7.34
CA SER A 37 1.04 5.72 -7.67
C SER A 37 -0.17 5.37 -6.82
N ALA A 38 -0.44 6.14 -5.75
CA ALA A 38 -1.56 5.88 -4.84
C ALA A 38 -2.86 6.44 -5.43
N ARG A 39 -3.25 5.88 -6.58
CA ARG A 39 -4.45 6.30 -7.31
C ARG A 39 -5.23 5.07 -7.71
N VAL A 40 -6.50 5.07 -7.34
CA VAL A 40 -7.39 3.95 -7.66
C VAL A 40 -7.52 3.74 -9.16
N ASP A 41 -7.56 4.85 -9.91
CA ASP A 41 -7.72 4.80 -11.37
C ASP A 41 -6.49 4.27 -12.10
N LEU A 42 -5.32 4.27 -11.46
CA LEU A 42 -4.09 3.76 -12.07
C LEU A 42 -3.77 2.34 -11.63
N GLY A 43 -4.49 1.83 -10.65
CA GLY A 43 -4.23 0.51 -10.09
C GLY A 43 -5.14 -0.56 -10.67
N THR A 44 -4.81 -1.79 -10.35
CA THR A 44 -5.60 -2.96 -10.69
C THR A 44 -6.09 -3.62 -9.43
N PHE A 45 -7.39 -3.86 -9.35
CA PHE A 45 -7.93 -4.61 -8.22
C PHE A 45 -7.47 -6.05 -8.31
N ILE A 46 -7.00 -6.58 -7.18
CA ILE A 46 -6.57 -7.97 -7.11
C ILE A 46 -7.33 -8.68 -6.00
N LYS A 47 -7.45 -10.00 -6.13
CA LYS A 47 -8.14 -10.80 -5.15
C LYS A 47 -7.38 -10.81 -3.84
N GLY A 48 -8.08 -10.61 -2.75
CA GLY A 48 -7.51 -10.69 -1.41
C GLY A 48 -7.90 -11.96 -0.70
N SER A 49 -7.42 -12.07 0.53
CA SER A 49 -7.74 -13.20 1.42
C SER A 49 -7.84 -12.64 2.83
N ARG A 50 -8.96 -12.90 3.47
CA ARG A 50 -9.23 -12.45 4.85
C ARG A 50 -9.13 -10.94 5.00
N LEU A 51 -9.57 -10.21 3.99
CA LEU A 51 -9.55 -8.76 4.05
C LEU A 51 -10.59 -8.26 5.05
N PRO A 52 -10.31 -7.12 5.73
CA PRO A 52 -11.34 -6.46 6.54
C PRO A 52 -12.55 -6.13 5.69
N ALA A 53 -13.72 -6.03 6.34
CA ALA A 53 -14.96 -5.72 5.64
C ALA A 53 -14.85 -4.42 4.86
N LYS A 54 -15.44 -4.39 3.66
CA LYS A 54 -15.51 -3.21 2.81
C LYS A 54 -14.14 -2.68 2.41
N THR A 55 -13.20 -3.60 2.21
CA THR A 55 -11.87 -3.24 1.70
C THR A 55 -11.55 -4.06 0.46
N GLN A 56 -10.63 -3.54 -0.35
CA GLN A 56 -10.15 -4.18 -1.55
C GLN A 56 -8.65 -3.95 -1.69
N LEU A 57 -7.96 -4.89 -2.35
CA LEU A 57 -6.55 -4.73 -2.66
C LEU A 57 -6.37 -4.09 -4.03
N ILE A 58 -5.44 -3.17 -4.11
CA ILE A 58 -5.07 -2.53 -5.37
C ILE A 58 -3.58 -2.70 -5.57
N LYS A 59 -3.20 -3.15 -6.75
CA LYS A 59 -1.81 -3.26 -7.17
C LYS A 59 -1.49 -2.18 -8.19
N ALA A 60 -0.37 -1.50 -8.01
CA ALA A 60 0.11 -0.50 -8.94
C ALA A 60 1.56 -0.79 -9.31
N TYR A 61 1.95 -0.36 -10.49
CA TYR A 61 3.33 -0.45 -10.95
C TYR A 61 3.93 0.95 -10.96
N ALA A 62 5.19 1.04 -10.50
CA ALA A 62 5.90 2.30 -10.49
C ALA A 62 7.33 2.08 -10.95
N THR A 63 7.92 3.10 -11.56
CA THR A 63 9.33 3.08 -11.96
C THR A 63 10.08 4.04 -11.05
N THR A 64 11.18 3.57 -10.49
CA THR A 64 12.02 4.38 -9.61
C THR A 64 13.45 4.40 -10.14
N ALA A 65 14.29 5.26 -9.54
CA ALA A 65 15.71 5.29 -9.86
C ALA A 65 16.38 3.93 -9.62
N ASN A 66 15.82 3.12 -8.74
CA ASN A 66 16.36 1.80 -8.40
C ASN A 66 15.62 0.66 -9.12
N GLY A 67 14.85 0.98 -10.15
CA GLY A 67 14.15 -0.02 -10.95
C GLY A 67 12.66 -0.06 -10.69
N PRO A 68 11.97 -0.99 -11.35
CA PRO A 68 10.51 -1.09 -11.21
C PRO A 68 10.09 -1.57 -9.83
N ARG A 69 8.96 -1.06 -9.36
CA ARG A 69 8.36 -1.41 -8.08
C ARG A 69 6.94 -1.90 -8.26
N ARG A 70 6.55 -2.82 -7.41
CA ARG A 70 5.16 -3.26 -7.24
C ARG A 70 4.67 -2.68 -5.93
N VAL A 71 3.57 -1.94 -6.00
CA VAL A 71 3.00 -1.31 -4.80
C VAL A 71 1.62 -1.91 -4.58
N VAL A 72 1.33 -2.30 -3.35
CA VAL A 72 0.02 -2.84 -3.01
C VAL A 72 -0.58 -1.99 -1.91
N TYR A 73 -1.82 -1.56 -2.15
CA TYR A 73 -2.61 -0.78 -1.21
C TYR A 73 -3.86 -1.53 -0.80
N LEU A 74 -4.31 -1.29 0.43
CA LEU A 74 -5.64 -1.70 0.87
C LEU A 74 -6.53 -0.47 0.80
N LEU A 75 -7.60 -0.55 0.01
CA LEU A 75 -8.57 0.53 -0.12
C LEU A 75 -9.75 0.29 0.82
N ALA A 76 -10.03 1.25 1.69
CA ALA A 76 -11.27 1.29 2.45
C ALA A 76 -12.32 1.93 1.56
N VAL A 77 -13.19 1.13 0.96
CA VAL A 77 -14.06 1.55 -0.14
C VAL A 77 -14.94 2.73 0.22
N GLU A 78 -15.54 2.73 1.40
CA GLU A 78 -16.46 3.81 1.78
C GLU A 78 -15.73 5.08 2.18
N ALA A 79 -14.64 4.95 2.94
CA ALA A 79 -13.91 6.11 3.43
C ALA A 79 -12.96 6.70 2.38
N GLY A 80 -12.52 5.90 1.43
CA GLY A 80 -11.58 6.36 0.42
C GLY A 80 -10.14 6.34 0.86
N ASP A 81 -9.85 5.85 2.07
CA ASP A 81 -8.47 5.78 2.56
C ASP A 81 -7.70 4.68 1.87
N LEU A 82 -6.44 4.97 1.54
CA LEU A 82 -5.52 3.97 1.01
C LEU A 82 -4.47 3.68 2.06
N PHE A 83 -4.30 2.40 2.39
CA PHE A 83 -3.29 1.95 3.34
C PHE A 83 -2.18 1.25 2.56
N LEU A 84 -0.94 1.70 2.75
CA LEU A 84 0.19 1.02 2.12
C LEU A 84 0.38 -0.35 2.75
N LEU A 85 0.55 -1.36 1.91
CA LEU A 85 0.89 -2.71 2.38
C LEU A 85 2.26 -3.14 1.88
N PHE A 86 2.52 -3.11 0.57
CA PHE A 86 3.79 -3.57 0.01
C PHE A 86 4.40 -2.55 -0.93
N TYR A 87 5.72 -2.47 -0.89
CA TYR A 87 6.51 -1.67 -1.83
C TYR A 87 7.74 -2.51 -2.16
N ARG A 88 7.64 -3.31 -3.22
CA ARG A 88 8.64 -4.34 -3.52
C ARG A 88 9.20 -4.21 -4.92
N GLY A 89 10.46 -4.63 -5.07
CA GLY A 89 11.08 -4.71 -6.37
C GLY A 89 10.49 -5.83 -7.22
N LYS A 90 10.68 -5.73 -8.52
CA LYS A 90 10.18 -6.71 -9.48
C LYS A 90 10.71 -8.12 -9.21
N ASN A 91 11.95 -8.24 -8.71
CA ASN A 91 12.60 -9.53 -8.47
C ASN A 91 12.47 -10.03 -7.05
N ASP A 92 11.77 -9.30 -6.19
CA ASP A 92 11.46 -9.75 -4.84
C ASP A 92 10.45 -10.91 -4.92
N PRO A 93 10.59 -11.94 -4.06
CA PRO A 93 9.67 -13.10 -4.13
C PRO A 93 8.20 -12.75 -4.05
N ILE A 94 7.86 -11.66 -3.36
CA ILE A 94 6.48 -11.17 -3.29
C ILE A 94 6.19 -10.26 -4.48
N GLY A 95 7.09 -9.31 -4.78
CA GLY A 95 6.92 -8.38 -5.89
C GLY A 95 6.88 -9.05 -7.25
N GLU A 96 7.53 -10.20 -7.39
CA GLU A 96 7.56 -10.96 -8.64
C GLU A 96 6.17 -11.52 -8.99
N ASN A 97 5.39 -11.89 -7.99
CA ASN A 97 4.10 -12.53 -8.21
C ASN A 97 3.10 -12.10 -7.13
N VAL A 98 2.45 -10.97 -7.37
CA VAL A 98 1.53 -10.35 -6.41
C VAL A 98 0.14 -10.96 -6.58
N THR A 99 -0.05 -12.13 -6.02
CA THR A 99 -1.33 -12.85 -6.05
C THR A 99 -1.44 -13.74 -4.82
N ILE A 100 -2.66 -13.96 -4.33
CA ILE A 100 -2.87 -14.87 -3.20
C ILE A 100 -2.56 -16.34 -3.54
N GLN A 101 -2.34 -16.64 -4.83
CA GLN A 101 -1.87 -17.96 -5.24
C GLN A 101 -0.39 -18.13 -4.96
N ASN A 102 0.34 -17.03 -4.74
CA ASN A 102 1.72 -17.07 -4.27
C ASN A 102 1.71 -17.20 -2.75
N PRO A 103 2.16 -18.36 -2.19
CA PRO A 103 2.11 -18.55 -0.74
C PRO A 103 2.88 -17.51 0.05
N ALA A 104 4.00 -17.00 -0.49
CA ALA A 104 4.79 -15.98 0.17
C ALA A 104 4.00 -14.68 0.30
N PHE A 105 3.33 -14.26 -0.77
CA PHE A 105 2.49 -13.07 -0.73
C PHE A 105 1.32 -13.25 0.24
N LYS A 106 0.62 -14.37 0.14
CA LYS A 106 -0.55 -14.63 0.97
C LYS A 106 -0.22 -14.61 2.46
N LYS A 107 0.89 -15.26 2.83
CA LYS A 107 1.33 -15.30 4.22
C LYS A 107 1.67 -13.89 4.73
N GLU A 108 2.46 -13.15 3.97
CA GLU A 108 2.86 -11.81 4.38
C GLU A 108 1.67 -10.86 4.42
N LEU A 109 0.73 -11.04 3.49
CA LEU A 109 -0.50 -10.25 3.49
C LEU A 109 -1.26 -10.41 4.80
N HIS A 110 -1.43 -11.64 5.27
CA HIS A 110 -2.14 -11.89 6.53
C HIS A 110 -1.41 -11.25 7.72
N ASP A 111 -0.08 -11.35 7.76
CA ASP A 111 0.71 -10.71 8.80
C ASP A 111 0.58 -9.19 8.75
N TYR A 112 0.64 -8.62 7.55
CA TYR A 112 0.55 -7.17 7.38
C TYR A 112 -0.82 -6.62 7.73
N LEU A 113 -1.88 -7.35 7.38
CA LEU A 113 -3.23 -6.93 7.76
C LEU A 113 -3.39 -6.90 9.28
N ARG A 114 -2.80 -7.87 9.97
CA ARG A 114 -2.82 -7.90 11.43
C ARG A 114 -2.02 -6.74 12.03
N LEU A 115 -0.82 -6.50 11.52
CA LEU A 115 0.01 -5.38 11.98
C LEU A 115 -0.66 -4.04 11.72
N LEU A 116 -1.26 -3.89 10.54
CA LEU A 116 -1.97 -2.67 10.20
C LEU A 116 -3.12 -2.40 11.18
N ALA A 117 -3.91 -3.42 11.49
CA ALA A 117 -5.02 -3.26 12.43
C ALA A 117 -4.54 -2.80 13.81
N VAL A 118 -3.44 -3.39 14.30
CA VAL A 118 -2.87 -3.00 15.59
C VAL A 118 -2.36 -1.57 15.56
N ASP A 119 -1.65 -1.20 14.48
CA ASP A 119 -1.12 0.15 14.35
C ASP A 119 -2.22 1.20 14.27
N ILE A 120 -3.30 0.92 13.54
CA ILE A 120 -4.43 1.85 13.44
C ILE A 120 -5.09 2.02 14.81
N GLU A 121 -5.30 0.92 15.53
CA GLU A 121 -5.89 0.98 16.87
C GLU A 121 -5.04 1.79 17.83
N ASN A 122 -3.72 1.74 17.71
CA ASN A 122 -2.79 2.44 18.59
C ASN A 122 -2.32 3.78 18.01
N GLU A 123 -2.93 4.23 16.93
CA GLU A 123 -2.60 5.49 16.27
C GLU A 123 -1.13 5.62 15.89
N ARG A 124 -0.53 4.51 15.43
CA ARG A 124 0.86 4.46 15.00
C ARG A 124 0.96 4.50 13.48
N PHE A 125 0.61 5.62 12.91
CA PHE A 125 0.64 5.79 11.46
C PHE A 125 0.80 7.27 11.12
N GLU A 126 1.19 7.52 9.87
CA GLU A 126 1.23 8.87 9.31
C GLU A 126 0.28 8.93 8.12
N ILE A 127 -0.28 10.12 7.90
CA ILE A 127 -1.23 10.34 6.83
C ILE A 127 -0.63 11.33 5.85
N HIS A 128 -0.64 10.97 4.57
CA HIS A 128 -0.23 11.85 3.49
C HIS A 128 -1.41 12.07 2.56
N GLU A 129 -1.72 13.32 2.25
CA GLU A 129 -2.81 13.62 1.33
C GLU A 129 -2.33 13.50 -0.10
N ILE A 130 -3.18 12.91 -0.94
CA ILE A 130 -2.89 12.71 -2.34
C ILE A 130 -3.80 13.63 -3.14
N GLN A 131 -3.19 14.40 -4.05
CA GLN A 131 -3.92 15.28 -4.96
C GLN A 131 -3.78 14.80 -6.39
N PHE A 132 -4.88 14.80 -7.09
CA PHE A 132 -4.90 14.41 -8.50
C PHE A 132 -4.91 15.61 -9.44
#